data_0e286bdbb3d30f927b7bb0549c2a401f
#
_entry.id   0e286bdbb3d30f927b7bb0549c2a401f
#
_cell.length_a   1.000
_cell.length_b   1.000
_cell.length_c   1.000
_cell.angle_alpha   90.00
_cell.angle_beta   90.00
_cell.angle_gamma   90.00
#
_symmetry.space_group_name_H-M   'P 1'
#
loop_
_entity.id
_entity.type
_entity.pdbx_description
1 polymer ?
#
loop_
_entity_poly.entity_id
_entity_poly.type
_entity_poly.pdbx_seq_one_letter_code
_entity_poly.pdbx_strand_id
1 'polypeptide(L)'
;MYSEQDGKIIRQRITKYSVIMGVGMAALLAAFIVGLNVRAKALVMVAGVALFVYACFMWVMLIYPCVKYNRFLADMRDGLTKEIDCTILEIADKEETQDGVRVLPVHVFLDDEQDERILYVNVSKLDQLPKKGAKAHLGCFGRHIKEARAA
;
A
#
# COMPACT_ATOMS: atom_id res chain seq x y z
N MET A 1 7.33 12.12 -7.71
CA MET A 1 7.52 11.23 -6.55
C MET A 1 7.19 9.76 -6.86
N TYR A 2 6.06 9.43 -7.50
CA TYR A 2 5.68 8.05 -7.82
C TYR A 2 6.12 7.67 -9.24
N SER A 3 6.96 6.63 -9.36
CA SER A 3 7.53 6.18 -10.64
C SER A 3 6.89 4.88 -11.12
N GLU A 4 7.04 4.58 -12.42
CA GLU A 4 6.65 3.28 -12.96
C GLU A 4 7.41 2.11 -12.32
N GLN A 5 8.62 2.37 -11.82
CA GLN A 5 9.42 1.37 -11.13
C GLN A 5 8.76 0.91 -9.82
N ASP A 6 8.13 1.83 -9.06
CA ASP A 6 7.39 1.48 -7.84
C ASP A 6 6.26 0.49 -8.15
N GLY A 7 5.53 0.71 -9.24
CA GLY A 7 4.49 -0.21 -9.72
C GLY A 7 5.03 -1.58 -10.14
N LYS A 8 6.18 -1.63 -10.82
CA LYS A 8 6.81 -2.89 -11.23
C LYS A 8 7.25 -3.72 -10.02
N ILE A 9 7.87 -3.08 -9.02
CA ILE A 9 8.30 -3.74 -7.77
C ILE A 9 7.11 -4.37 -7.04
N ILE A 10 6.01 -3.64 -6.92
CA ILE A 10 4.80 -4.15 -6.25
C ILE A 10 4.18 -5.31 -7.02
N ARG A 11 4.08 -5.23 -8.35
CA ARG A 11 3.58 -6.33 -9.18
C ARG A 11 4.44 -7.58 -9.04
N GLN A 12 5.77 -7.44 -9.02
CA GLN A 12 6.67 -8.56 -8.76
C GLN A 12 6.45 -9.19 -7.38
N ARG A 13 6.20 -8.38 -6.34
CA ARG A 13 5.87 -8.89 -5.00
C ARG A 13 4.54 -9.65 -5.01
N ILE A 14 3.50 -9.11 -5.64
CA ILE A 14 2.20 -9.79 -5.77
C ILE A 14 2.39 -11.13 -6.48
N THR A 15 3.10 -11.18 -7.61
CA THR A 15 3.39 -12.42 -8.33
C THR A 15 4.13 -13.41 -7.46
N LYS A 16 5.18 -12.98 -6.75
CA LYS A 16 5.96 -13.84 -5.85
C LYS A 16 5.08 -14.46 -4.76
N TYR A 17 4.25 -13.64 -4.08
CA TYR A 17 3.37 -14.13 -3.03
C TYR A 17 2.25 -15.04 -3.57
N SER A 18 1.73 -14.74 -4.76
CA SER A 18 0.74 -15.59 -5.43
C SER A 18 1.32 -16.96 -5.80
N VAL A 19 2.56 -17.02 -6.26
CA VAL A 19 3.25 -18.30 -6.55
C VAL A 19 3.47 -19.10 -5.25
N ILE A 20 3.96 -18.46 -4.19
CA ILE A 20 4.16 -19.12 -2.89
C ILE A 20 2.83 -19.65 -2.34
N MET A 21 1.77 -18.86 -2.43
CA MET A 21 0.41 -19.28 -2.04
C MET A 21 -0.04 -20.47 -2.87
N GLY A 22 0.12 -20.42 -4.21
CA GLY A 22 -0.28 -21.52 -5.09
C GLY A 22 0.44 -22.83 -4.80
N VAL A 23 1.76 -22.78 -4.59
CA VAL A 23 2.56 -23.98 -4.25
C VAL A 23 2.13 -24.56 -2.88
N GLY A 24 1.97 -23.70 -1.87
CA GLY A 24 1.53 -24.16 -0.55
C GLY A 24 0.10 -24.74 -0.57
N MET A 25 -0.82 -24.10 -1.30
CA MET A 25 -2.18 -24.64 -1.48
C MET A 25 -2.17 -25.99 -2.21
N ALA A 26 -1.36 -26.14 -3.26
CA ALA A 26 -1.25 -27.41 -4.00
C ALA A 26 -0.73 -28.55 -3.11
N ALA A 27 0.27 -28.28 -2.27
CA ALA A 27 0.80 -29.24 -1.33
C ALA A 27 -0.25 -29.68 -0.29
N LEU A 28 -0.97 -28.73 0.32
CA LEU A 28 -2.03 -29.01 1.28
C LEU A 28 -3.22 -29.74 0.64
N LEU A 29 -3.58 -29.38 -0.61
CA LEU A 29 -4.62 -30.04 -1.36
C LEU A 29 -4.23 -31.50 -1.68
N ALA A 30 -2.98 -31.75 -2.06
CA ALA A 30 -2.47 -33.10 -2.26
C ALA A 30 -2.57 -33.94 -0.99
N ALA A 31 -2.17 -33.40 0.17
CA ALA A 31 -2.31 -34.07 1.46
C ALA A 31 -3.78 -34.36 1.80
N PHE A 32 -4.68 -33.41 1.50
CA PHE A 32 -6.12 -33.60 1.68
C PHE A 32 -6.67 -34.76 0.83
N ILE A 33 -6.30 -34.81 -0.47
CA ILE A 33 -6.72 -35.88 -1.40
C ILE A 33 -6.17 -37.25 -0.96
N VAL A 34 -4.89 -37.30 -0.54
CA VAL A 34 -4.30 -38.54 0.00
C VAL A 34 -5.06 -38.98 1.23
N GLY A 35 -5.39 -38.08 2.14
CA GLY A 35 -6.20 -38.38 3.33
C GLY A 35 -7.57 -39.00 3.01
N LEU A 36 -8.22 -38.48 1.95
CA LEU A 36 -9.50 -39.06 1.47
C LEU A 36 -9.32 -40.47 0.93
N ASN A 37 -8.29 -40.70 0.12
CA ASN A 37 -8.03 -42.03 -0.47
C ASN A 37 -7.71 -43.11 0.60
N VAL A 38 -6.90 -42.71 1.60
CA VAL A 38 -6.52 -43.62 2.71
C VAL A 38 -7.63 -43.71 3.80
N ARG A 39 -8.71 -42.95 3.62
CA ARG A 39 -9.82 -42.87 4.62
C ARG A 39 -9.37 -42.44 6.02
N ALA A 40 -8.28 -41.67 6.11
CA ALA A 40 -7.75 -41.17 7.37
C ALA A 40 -8.49 -39.86 7.78
N LYS A 41 -9.60 -40.01 8.53
CA LYS A 41 -10.46 -38.87 8.93
C LYS A 41 -9.69 -37.75 9.60
N ALA A 42 -8.77 -38.08 10.50
CA ALA A 42 -7.93 -37.05 11.17
C ALA A 42 -7.08 -36.26 10.19
N LEU A 43 -6.45 -36.91 9.21
CA LEU A 43 -5.62 -36.26 8.21
C LEU A 43 -6.45 -35.28 7.33
N VAL A 44 -7.64 -35.72 6.92
CA VAL A 44 -8.56 -34.89 6.12
C VAL A 44 -8.99 -33.65 6.89
N MET A 45 -9.35 -33.79 8.17
CA MET A 45 -9.74 -32.65 8.99
C MET A 45 -8.59 -31.64 9.18
N VAL A 46 -7.42 -32.16 9.56
CA VAL A 46 -6.24 -31.29 9.79
C VAL A 46 -5.80 -30.58 8.49
N ALA A 47 -5.72 -31.34 7.38
CA ALA A 47 -5.35 -30.78 6.09
C ALA A 47 -6.37 -29.73 5.58
N GLY A 48 -7.67 -29.98 5.79
CA GLY A 48 -8.74 -29.06 5.42
C GLY A 48 -8.68 -27.74 6.22
N VAL A 49 -8.52 -27.83 7.53
CA VAL A 49 -8.37 -26.66 8.40
C VAL A 49 -7.10 -25.89 8.04
N ALA A 50 -5.97 -26.58 7.86
CA ALA A 50 -4.70 -25.97 7.49
C ALA A 50 -4.79 -25.25 6.14
N LEU A 51 -5.47 -25.84 5.15
CA LEU A 51 -5.70 -25.23 3.84
C LEU A 51 -6.47 -23.91 3.97
N PHE A 52 -7.55 -23.92 4.75
CA PHE A 52 -8.38 -22.73 4.95
C PHE A 52 -7.62 -21.62 5.68
N VAL A 53 -6.95 -21.94 6.78
CA VAL A 53 -6.17 -20.97 7.57
C VAL A 53 -5.03 -20.39 6.73
N TYR A 54 -4.31 -21.24 5.98
CA TYR A 54 -3.24 -20.82 5.09
C TYR A 54 -3.73 -19.87 4.00
N ALA A 55 -4.84 -20.20 3.34
CA ALA A 55 -5.42 -19.34 2.30
C ALA A 55 -5.84 -17.98 2.86
N CYS A 56 -6.54 -17.95 3.99
CA CYS A 56 -6.94 -16.69 4.64
C CYS A 56 -5.73 -15.86 5.07
N PHE A 57 -4.73 -16.48 5.68
CA PHE A 57 -3.52 -15.79 6.13
C PHE A 57 -2.76 -15.15 4.96
N MET A 58 -2.47 -15.94 3.91
CA MET A 58 -1.75 -15.47 2.73
C MET A 58 -2.49 -14.33 2.02
N TRP A 59 -3.81 -14.46 1.90
CA TRP A 59 -4.64 -13.44 1.27
C TRP A 59 -4.64 -12.14 2.09
N VAL A 60 -5.01 -12.20 3.36
CA VAL A 60 -5.23 -11.01 4.19
C VAL A 60 -3.91 -10.31 4.53
N MET A 61 -2.86 -11.07 4.87
CA MET A 61 -1.61 -10.48 5.36
C MET A 61 -0.64 -10.08 4.26
N LEU A 62 -0.62 -10.79 3.13
CA LEU A 62 0.40 -10.59 2.10
C LEU A 62 -0.16 -10.04 0.79
N ILE A 63 -1.23 -10.60 0.26
CA ILE A 63 -1.74 -10.23 -1.07
C ILE A 63 -2.57 -8.95 -0.99
N TYR A 64 -3.53 -8.89 -0.08
CA TYR A 64 -4.47 -7.77 0.03
C TYR A 64 -3.79 -6.40 0.23
N PRO A 65 -2.79 -6.23 1.14
CA PRO A 65 -2.07 -4.97 1.26
C PRO A 65 -1.33 -4.57 -0.03
N CYS A 66 -0.73 -5.55 -0.71
CA CYS A 66 -0.03 -5.28 -1.97
C CYS A 66 -0.98 -4.86 -3.09
N VAL A 67 -2.17 -5.46 -3.16
CA VAL A 67 -3.21 -5.09 -4.15
C VAL A 67 -3.73 -3.69 -3.87
N LYS A 68 -4.03 -3.35 -2.61
CA LYS A 68 -4.43 -2.00 -2.23
C LYS A 68 -3.37 -0.97 -2.60
N TYR A 69 -2.11 -1.25 -2.28
CA TYR A 69 -1.01 -0.34 -2.61
C TYR A 69 -0.81 -0.18 -4.12
N ASN A 70 -0.96 -1.27 -4.89
CA ASN A 70 -0.88 -1.18 -6.35
C ASN A 70 -2.01 -0.32 -6.94
N ARG A 71 -3.23 -0.43 -6.38
CA ARG A 71 -4.36 0.40 -6.77
C ARG A 71 -4.11 1.88 -6.42
N PHE A 72 -3.65 2.15 -5.21
CA PHE A 72 -3.24 3.49 -4.81
C PHE A 72 -2.20 4.11 -5.76
N LEU A 73 -1.17 3.34 -6.17
CA LEU A 73 -0.16 3.81 -7.14
C LEU A 73 -0.78 4.11 -8.51
N ALA A 74 -1.74 3.32 -8.95
CA ALA A 74 -2.45 3.58 -10.21
C ALA A 74 -3.27 4.86 -10.13
N ASP A 75 -4.03 5.05 -9.05
CA ASP A 75 -4.82 6.25 -8.80
C ASP A 75 -3.92 7.50 -8.71
N MET A 76 -2.75 7.38 -8.07
CA MET A 76 -1.76 8.46 -8.02
C MET A 76 -1.17 8.80 -9.38
N ARG A 77 -0.97 7.82 -10.25
CA ARG A 77 -0.41 8.05 -11.58
C ARG A 77 -1.42 8.65 -12.54
N ASP A 78 -2.62 8.07 -12.58
CA ASP A 78 -3.63 8.35 -13.61
C ASP A 78 -4.67 9.38 -13.13
N GLY A 79 -4.69 9.73 -11.82
CA GLY A 79 -5.62 10.68 -11.23
C GLY A 79 -5.31 12.14 -11.56
N LEU A 80 -6.36 12.96 -11.59
CA LEU A 80 -6.27 14.41 -11.80
C LEU A 80 -5.42 15.04 -10.70
N THR A 81 -4.37 15.75 -11.11
CA THR A 81 -3.48 16.48 -10.20
C THR A 81 -3.99 17.89 -10.02
N LYS A 82 -4.26 18.30 -8.78
CA LYS A 82 -4.48 19.72 -8.42
C LYS A 82 -3.15 20.28 -7.94
N GLU A 83 -2.67 21.32 -8.61
CA GLU A 83 -1.48 22.06 -8.19
C GLU A 83 -1.88 23.11 -7.15
N ILE A 84 -1.10 23.20 -6.08
CA ILE A 84 -1.32 24.15 -4.99
C ILE A 84 0.01 24.76 -4.54
N ASP A 85 0.01 26.05 -4.32
CA ASP A 85 1.11 26.79 -3.70
C ASP A 85 0.87 26.84 -2.19
N CYS A 86 1.85 26.39 -1.42
CA CYS A 86 1.70 26.31 0.01
C CYS A 86 3.04 26.45 0.74
N THR A 87 2.94 26.75 2.02
CA THR A 87 4.05 26.73 2.96
C THR A 87 3.92 25.53 3.90
N ILE A 88 4.95 24.71 4.01
CA ILE A 88 4.93 23.54 4.90
C ILE A 88 5.09 24.03 6.34
N LEU A 89 4.04 23.89 7.15
CA LEU A 89 4.05 24.27 8.55
C LEU A 89 4.71 23.22 9.43
N GLU A 90 4.26 21.97 9.31
CA GLU A 90 4.70 20.87 10.14
C GLU A 90 4.53 19.53 9.44
N ILE A 91 5.45 18.63 9.69
CA ILE A 91 5.37 17.23 9.29
C ILE A 91 5.20 16.42 10.57
N ALA A 92 4.08 15.71 10.70
CA ALA A 92 3.82 14.92 11.89
C ALA A 92 4.76 13.71 11.99
N ASP A 93 5.22 13.41 13.20
CA ASP A 93 6.10 12.26 13.45
C ASP A 93 5.33 10.93 13.52
N LYS A 94 4.01 10.99 13.68
CA LYS A 94 3.18 9.80 13.83
C LYS A 94 2.69 9.30 12.49
N GLU A 95 3.09 8.07 12.15
CA GLU A 95 2.59 7.39 10.97
C GLU A 95 1.11 7.01 11.12
N GLU A 96 0.35 7.25 10.07
CA GLU A 96 -1.05 6.84 9.95
C GLU A 96 -1.22 5.89 8.78
N THR A 97 -2.27 5.07 8.84
CA THR A 97 -2.62 4.21 7.70
C THR A 97 -3.87 4.76 7.03
N GLN A 98 -3.71 5.32 5.84
CA GLN A 98 -4.81 5.81 5.04
C GLN A 98 -4.85 5.08 3.70
N ASP A 99 -6.02 4.60 3.29
CA ASP A 99 -6.22 3.81 2.07
C ASP A 99 -5.33 2.56 1.97
N GLY A 100 -4.89 2.03 3.13
CA GLY A 100 -4.00 0.87 3.20
C GLY A 100 -2.53 1.18 2.95
N VAL A 101 -2.17 2.46 2.92
CA VAL A 101 -0.79 2.95 2.77
C VAL A 101 -0.36 3.66 4.06
N ARG A 102 0.90 3.46 4.46
CA ARG A 102 1.48 4.22 5.57
C ARG A 102 1.85 5.61 5.09
N VAL A 103 1.27 6.61 5.73
CA VAL A 103 1.41 8.01 5.39
C VAL A 103 1.77 8.83 6.62
N LEU A 104 2.38 9.97 6.39
CA LEU A 104 2.61 11.00 7.39
C LEU A 104 1.73 12.21 7.08
N PRO A 105 0.97 12.72 8.07
CA PRO A 105 0.27 13.99 7.93
C PRO A 105 1.25 15.14 7.80
N VAL A 106 1.01 16.01 6.83
CA VAL A 106 1.76 17.24 6.57
C VAL A 106 0.81 18.40 6.67
N HIS A 107 1.03 19.27 7.64
CA HIS A 107 0.29 20.51 7.79
C HIS A 107 0.85 21.55 6.84
N VAL A 108 0.02 22.05 5.96
CA VAL A 108 0.38 23.07 4.97
C VAL A 108 -0.53 24.27 5.10
N PHE A 109 0.02 25.46 4.89
CA PHE A 109 -0.71 26.70 4.75
C PHE A 109 -0.83 27.02 3.26
N LEU A 110 -2.06 27.15 2.77
CA LEU A 110 -2.31 27.54 1.39
C LEU A 110 -2.23 29.08 1.27
N ASP A 111 -1.30 29.56 0.47
CA ASP A 111 -1.08 30.99 0.29
C ASP A 111 -2.31 31.66 -0.41
N ASP A 112 -2.98 30.94 -1.33
CA ASP A 112 -4.12 31.46 -2.09
C ASP A 112 -5.43 31.55 -1.29
N GLU A 113 -5.72 30.53 -0.50
CA GLU A 113 -6.98 30.40 0.25
C GLU A 113 -6.85 30.89 1.69
N GLN A 114 -5.64 31.22 2.17
CA GLN A 114 -5.30 31.56 3.56
C GLN A 114 -5.86 30.54 4.57
N ASP A 115 -5.81 29.25 4.20
CA ASP A 115 -6.38 28.15 4.97
C ASP A 115 -5.31 27.10 5.28
N GLU A 116 -5.46 26.47 6.44
CA GLU A 116 -4.59 25.35 6.84
C GLU A 116 -5.21 24.04 6.40
N ARG A 117 -4.41 23.19 5.75
CA ARG A 117 -4.85 21.86 5.33
C ARG A 117 -3.89 20.79 5.75
N ILE A 118 -4.43 19.60 5.98
CA ILE A 118 -3.65 18.39 6.22
C ILE A 118 -3.58 17.60 4.91
N LEU A 119 -2.37 17.43 4.42
CA LEU A 119 -2.05 16.58 3.29
C LEU A 119 -1.29 15.35 3.77
N TYR A 120 -1.29 14.30 2.98
CA TYR A 120 -0.65 13.04 3.32
C TYR A 120 0.48 12.73 2.36
N VAL A 121 1.64 12.40 2.91
CA VAL A 121 2.79 11.93 2.14
C VAL A 121 3.09 10.48 2.48
N ASN A 122 3.44 9.68 1.49
CA ASN A 122 3.89 8.31 1.74
C ASN A 122 5.23 8.34 2.50
N VAL A 123 5.34 7.56 3.58
CA VAL A 123 6.56 7.45 4.41
C VAL A 123 7.81 7.20 3.56
N SER A 124 7.72 6.37 2.53
CA SER A 124 8.84 6.05 1.63
C SER A 124 9.29 7.19 0.72
N LYS A 125 8.55 8.30 0.69
CA LYS A 125 8.81 9.47 -0.19
C LYS A 125 9.05 10.75 0.60
N LEU A 126 9.18 10.66 1.91
CA LEU A 126 9.40 11.79 2.80
C LEU A 126 10.64 12.61 2.41
N ASP A 127 11.72 11.95 2.02
CA ASP A 127 12.98 12.58 1.64
C ASP A 127 12.87 13.51 0.41
N GLN A 128 11.79 13.38 -0.37
CA GLN A 128 11.53 14.20 -1.55
C GLN A 128 10.67 15.43 -1.25
N LEU A 129 10.24 15.59 0.01
CA LEU A 129 9.46 16.73 0.45
C LEU A 129 10.40 17.89 0.88
N PRO A 130 10.08 19.16 0.55
CA PRO A 130 10.80 20.30 1.10
C PRO A 130 10.72 20.35 2.62
N LYS A 131 11.69 20.98 3.23
CA LYS A 131 11.77 21.05 4.70
C LYS A 131 10.67 21.96 5.28
N LYS A 132 10.38 21.76 6.58
CA LYS A 132 9.51 22.62 7.37
C LYS A 132 9.86 24.09 7.18
N GLY A 133 8.84 24.93 6.96
CA GLY A 133 8.97 26.36 6.71
C GLY A 133 9.29 26.76 5.27
N ALA A 134 9.50 25.79 4.37
CA ALA A 134 9.77 26.10 2.96
C ALA A 134 8.47 26.31 2.18
N LYS A 135 8.49 27.26 1.24
CA LYS A 135 7.46 27.36 0.21
C LYS A 135 7.62 26.24 -0.78
N ALA A 136 6.50 25.63 -1.13
CA ALA A 136 6.47 24.48 -2.01
C ALA A 136 5.29 24.55 -2.98
N HIS A 137 5.57 24.14 -4.20
CA HIS A 137 4.56 23.87 -5.20
C HIS A 137 4.23 22.37 -5.17
N LEU A 138 3.03 22.04 -4.70
CA LEU A 138 2.62 20.65 -4.50
C LEU A 138 1.56 20.24 -5.52
N GLY A 139 1.81 19.13 -6.21
CA GLY A 139 0.81 18.45 -7.01
C GLY A 139 0.10 17.41 -6.15
N CYS A 140 -1.21 17.56 -5.92
CA CYS A 140 -1.99 16.70 -5.06
C CYS A 140 -3.06 15.92 -5.82
N PHE A 141 -3.30 14.67 -5.41
CA PHE A 141 -4.45 13.89 -5.78
C PHE A 141 -5.31 13.67 -4.53
N GLY A 142 -6.46 14.35 -4.46
CA GLY A 142 -7.25 14.44 -3.25
C GLY A 142 -6.46 15.07 -2.10
N ARG A 143 -6.18 14.31 -1.06
CA ARG A 143 -5.35 14.73 0.09
C ARG A 143 -3.92 14.19 0.04
N HIS A 144 -3.56 13.43 -0.99
CA HIS A 144 -2.24 12.83 -1.09
C HIS A 144 -1.31 13.68 -1.97
N ILE A 145 -0.09 13.89 -1.49
CA ILE A 145 0.95 14.60 -2.24
C ILE A 145 1.53 13.66 -3.31
N LYS A 146 1.35 14.01 -4.57
CA LYS A 146 1.86 13.27 -5.73
C LYS A 146 3.23 13.77 -6.16
N GLU A 147 3.41 15.09 -6.19
CA GLU A 147 4.64 15.76 -6.57
C GLU A 147 4.92 16.91 -5.62
N ALA A 148 6.20 17.16 -5.35
CA ALA A 148 6.65 18.29 -4.56
C ALA A 148 7.84 18.96 -5.26
N ARG A 149 7.76 20.26 -5.42
CA ARG A 149 8.86 21.08 -5.93
C ARG A 149 9.07 22.24 -4.97
N ALA A 150 10.31 22.54 -4.65
CA ALA A 150 10.63 23.76 -3.92
C ALA A 150 10.29 24.96 -4.82
N ALA A 151 9.62 25.97 -4.26
CA ALA A 151 9.29 27.20 -4.95
C ALA A 151 10.50 28.13 -5.05
#